data_228e8ad9799deb2f8897c1924d037435
#
_entry.id   228e8ad9799deb2f8897c1924d037435
#
_cell.length_a   1.000
_cell.length_b   1.000
_cell.length_c   1.000
_cell.angle_alpha   90.00
_cell.angle_beta   90.00
_cell.angle_gamma   90.00
#
_symmetry.space_group_name_H-M   'P 1'
#
loop_
_entity.id
_entity.type
_entity.pdbx_description
1 polymer ?
#
loop_
_entity_poly.entity_id
_entity_poly.type
_entity_poly.pdbx_seq_one_letter_code
_entity_poly.pdbx_strand_id
1 'polypeptide(L)'
;EVIRRQPEVIIKCITPDSARAGTGLYTPPEKLQFQQSLQSILARPAWQDIPAVRNGDIYYMTQFSHGGACKLVGTMYIAKWLYPDLLPDLDPDEVFRAWLEDFQGFRNIPGHFYTAGELAS
;
A
#
# COMPACT_ATOMS: atom_id res chain seq x y z
N GLU A 1 8.88 -18.37 -9.21
CA GLU A 1 7.52 -18.15 -9.73
C GLU A 1 7.32 -16.68 -10.15
N VAL A 2 7.60 -15.70 -9.28
CA VAL A 2 7.43 -14.27 -9.60
C VAL A 2 8.26 -13.85 -10.81
N ILE A 3 9.54 -14.24 -10.86
CA ILE A 3 10.42 -13.93 -12.00
C ILE A 3 9.86 -14.52 -13.30
N ARG A 4 9.31 -15.73 -13.25
CA ARG A 4 8.73 -16.37 -14.44
C ARG A 4 7.48 -15.64 -14.95
N ARG A 5 6.67 -15.09 -14.05
CA ARG A 5 5.43 -14.40 -14.39
C ARG A 5 5.62 -12.98 -14.90
N GLN A 6 6.78 -12.37 -14.63
CA GLN A 6 7.10 -11.01 -15.08
C GLN A 6 5.98 -10.00 -14.81
N PRO A 7 5.53 -9.82 -13.55
CA PRO A 7 4.42 -8.94 -13.24
C PRO A 7 4.72 -7.48 -13.58
N GLU A 8 3.71 -6.78 -14.08
CA GLU A 8 3.78 -5.35 -14.35
C GLU A 8 3.54 -4.50 -13.11
N VAL A 9 2.83 -5.05 -12.12
CA VAL A 9 2.50 -4.38 -10.86
C VAL A 9 2.70 -5.35 -9.70
N ILE A 10 3.27 -4.86 -8.60
CA ILE A 10 3.38 -5.58 -7.34
C ILE A 10 2.64 -4.79 -6.27
N ILE A 11 1.64 -5.40 -5.64
CA ILE A 11 0.97 -4.86 -4.46
C ILE A 11 1.32 -5.74 -3.27
N LYS A 12 1.99 -5.17 -2.29
CA LYS A 12 2.43 -5.89 -1.09
C LYS A 12 1.66 -5.45 0.13
N CYS A 13 1.09 -6.42 0.83
CA CYS A 13 0.47 -6.18 2.11
C CYS A 13 1.51 -6.32 3.22
N ILE A 14 1.58 -5.31 4.09
CA ILE A 14 2.39 -5.33 5.31
C ILE A 14 1.47 -5.64 6.48
N THR A 15 1.79 -6.70 7.19
CA THR A 15 1.14 -7.02 8.46
C THR A 15 1.93 -6.37 9.59
N PRO A 16 1.26 -5.81 10.60
CA PRO A 16 1.94 -5.35 11.80
C PRO A 16 2.71 -6.52 12.42
N ASP A 17 3.85 -6.22 13.00
CA ASP A 17 4.62 -7.23 13.73
C ASP A 17 3.75 -7.84 14.83
N SER A 18 3.70 -9.16 14.90
CA SER A 18 2.89 -9.92 15.84
C SER A 18 3.21 -9.61 17.32
N ALA A 19 4.37 -9.04 17.60
CA ALA A 19 4.76 -8.57 18.92
C ALA A 19 3.98 -7.32 19.39
N ARG A 20 3.30 -6.62 18.46
CA ARG A 20 2.46 -5.46 18.75
C ARG A 20 0.97 -5.80 18.53
N ALA A 21 0.48 -6.78 19.27
CA ALA A 21 -0.93 -7.11 19.31
C ALA A 21 -1.76 -5.84 19.61
N GLY A 22 -2.66 -5.48 18.69
CA GLY A 22 -3.48 -4.27 18.79
C GLY A 22 -3.17 -3.20 17.75
N THR A 23 -2.19 -3.42 16.89
CA THR A 23 -1.93 -2.54 15.75
C THR A 23 -2.92 -2.86 14.65
N GLY A 24 -3.76 -1.93 14.33
CA GLY A 24 -4.74 -2.03 13.26
C GLY A 24 -4.89 -0.70 12.59
N LEU A 25 -6.13 -0.31 12.41
CA LEU A 25 -6.47 0.99 11.83
C LEU A 25 -5.78 2.17 12.52
N TYR A 26 -5.69 2.15 13.85
CA TYR A 26 -5.23 3.30 14.66
C TYR A 26 -3.71 3.38 14.82
N THR A 27 -3.01 2.32 14.49
CA THR A 27 -1.56 2.21 14.68
C THR A 27 -0.93 1.54 13.44
N PRO A 28 -0.79 2.27 12.33
CA PRO A 28 -0.13 1.72 11.15
C PRO A 28 1.34 1.40 11.47
N PRO A 29 1.97 0.48 10.73
CA PRO A 29 3.40 0.25 10.82
C PRO A 29 4.19 1.53 10.54
N GLU A 30 5.38 1.64 11.13
CA GLU A 30 6.27 2.77 10.85
C GLU A 30 6.72 2.75 9.38
N LYS A 31 6.87 3.94 8.79
CA LYS A 31 7.33 4.09 7.40
C LYS A 31 8.62 3.30 7.12
N LEU A 32 9.50 3.22 8.12
CA LEU A 32 10.75 2.46 8.02
C LEU A 32 10.53 0.97 7.67
N GLN A 33 9.46 0.35 8.18
CA GLN A 33 9.16 -1.06 7.87
C GLN A 33 8.82 -1.25 6.40
N PHE A 34 8.08 -0.30 5.80
CA PHE A 34 7.80 -0.31 4.36
C PHE A 34 9.07 -0.08 3.55
N GLN A 35 9.92 0.86 3.97
CA GLN A 35 11.20 1.15 3.32
C GLN A 35 12.13 -0.06 3.33
N GLN A 36 12.25 -0.76 4.46
CA GLN A 36 13.04 -1.99 4.57
C GLN A 36 12.51 -3.10 3.67
N SER A 37 11.19 -3.23 3.57
CA SER A 37 10.56 -4.18 2.66
C SER A 37 10.89 -3.86 1.20
N LEU A 38 10.81 -2.59 0.81
CA LEU A 38 11.15 -2.15 -0.54
C LEU A 38 12.63 -2.44 -0.85
N GLN A 39 13.54 -2.08 0.05
CA GLN A 39 14.96 -2.37 -0.11
C GLN A 39 15.21 -3.88 -0.28
N SER A 40 14.53 -4.71 0.48
CA SER A 40 14.61 -6.16 0.35
C SER A 40 14.17 -6.66 -1.03
N ILE A 41 13.13 -6.06 -1.62
CA ILE A 41 12.68 -6.39 -2.98
C ILE A 41 13.72 -5.95 -4.01
N LEU A 42 14.20 -4.73 -3.91
CA LEU A 42 15.17 -4.15 -4.85
C LEU A 42 16.53 -4.86 -4.82
N ALA A 43 16.90 -5.43 -3.68
CA ALA A 43 18.17 -6.15 -3.51
C ALA A 43 18.13 -7.61 -4.00
N ARG A 44 16.95 -8.14 -4.35
CA ARG A 44 16.85 -9.54 -4.78
C ARG A 44 17.48 -9.74 -6.15
N PRO A 45 18.38 -10.74 -6.30
CA PRO A 45 18.94 -11.09 -7.62
C PRO A 45 17.84 -11.41 -8.63
N ALA A 46 18.02 -11.01 -9.88
CA ALA A 46 17.10 -11.22 -10.99
C ALA A 46 15.70 -10.54 -10.86
N TRP A 47 15.42 -9.83 -9.77
CA TRP A 47 14.17 -9.07 -9.65
C TRP A 47 14.24 -7.72 -10.34
N GLN A 48 15.43 -7.20 -10.58
CA GLN A 48 15.63 -5.92 -11.27
C GLN A 48 15.12 -5.92 -12.72
N ASP A 49 15.02 -7.10 -13.33
CA ASP A 49 14.49 -7.25 -14.70
C ASP A 49 12.96 -7.39 -14.73
N ILE A 50 12.31 -7.55 -13.60
CA ILE A 50 10.84 -7.62 -13.50
C ILE A 50 10.25 -6.24 -13.85
N PRO A 51 9.27 -6.14 -14.76
CA PRO A 51 8.69 -4.87 -15.17
C PRO A 51 8.25 -3.98 -14.00
N ALA A 52 7.53 -4.53 -13.04
CA ALA A 52 7.08 -3.79 -11.85
C ALA A 52 8.24 -3.18 -11.06
N VAL A 53 9.36 -3.90 -10.93
CA VAL A 53 10.54 -3.42 -10.20
C VAL A 53 11.27 -2.35 -11.00
N ARG A 54 11.48 -2.60 -12.29
CA ARG A 54 12.16 -1.67 -13.20
C ARG A 54 11.42 -0.35 -13.35
N ASN A 55 10.09 -0.39 -13.42
CA ASN A 55 9.25 0.79 -13.60
C ASN A 55 8.88 1.48 -12.27
N GLY A 56 9.12 0.84 -11.13
CA GLY A 56 8.74 1.35 -9.82
C GLY A 56 7.26 1.16 -9.49
N ASP A 57 6.56 0.25 -10.18
CA ASP A 57 5.14 -0.04 -9.97
C ASP A 57 4.95 -1.03 -8.81
N ILE A 58 5.47 -0.63 -7.65
CA ILE A 58 5.38 -1.35 -6.40
C ILE A 58 4.59 -0.51 -5.40
N TYR A 59 3.52 -1.10 -4.88
CA TYR A 59 2.60 -0.44 -3.97
C TYR A 59 2.47 -1.23 -2.68
N TYR A 60 2.20 -0.52 -1.60
CA TYR A 60 2.08 -1.09 -0.27
C TYR A 60 0.75 -0.73 0.37
N MET A 61 0.17 -1.68 1.07
CA MET A 61 -1.00 -1.49 1.91
C MET A 61 -0.88 -2.31 3.19
N THR A 62 -1.60 -1.91 4.21
CA THR A 62 -1.65 -2.67 5.46
C THR A 62 -2.76 -3.69 5.44
N GLN A 63 -2.68 -4.65 6.34
CA GLN A 63 -3.67 -5.71 6.46
C GLN A 63 -5.09 -5.18 6.77
N PHE A 64 -5.22 -4.04 7.43
CA PHE A 64 -6.52 -3.51 7.76
C PHE A 64 -7.39 -3.23 6.52
N SER A 65 -6.78 -2.93 5.39
CA SER A 65 -7.48 -2.67 4.12
C SER A 65 -8.13 -3.91 3.48
N HIS A 66 -7.92 -5.09 4.07
CA HIS A 66 -8.50 -6.34 3.59
C HIS A 66 -9.84 -6.69 4.24
N GLY A 67 -10.19 -6.08 5.36
CA GLY A 67 -11.32 -6.49 6.18
C GLY A 67 -12.41 -5.44 6.35
N GLY A 68 -13.65 -5.89 6.52
CA GLY A 68 -14.78 -5.04 6.87
C GLY A 68 -15.01 -3.87 5.91
N ALA A 69 -15.40 -2.73 6.46
CA ALA A 69 -15.66 -1.52 5.69
C ALA A 69 -14.39 -0.94 5.02
N CYS A 70 -13.22 -1.23 5.57
CA CYS A 70 -11.94 -0.77 5.03
C CYS A 70 -11.61 -1.39 3.66
N LYS A 71 -12.26 -2.52 3.33
CA LYS A 71 -12.11 -3.17 2.03
C LYS A 71 -12.48 -2.26 0.86
N LEU A 72 -13.47 -1.40 1.03
CA LEU A 72 -13.85 -0.43 0.02
C LEU A 72 -12.72 0.56 -0.26
N VAL A 73 -12.12 1.10 0.79
CA VAL A 73 -11.00 2.05 0.68
C VAL A 73 -9.79 1.37 0.01
N GLY A 74 -9.42 0.17 0.45
CA GLY A 74 -8.35 -0.61 -0.17
C GLY A 74 -8.58 -0.87 -1.65
N THR A 75 -9.81 -1.19 -2.04
CA THR A 75 -10.20 -1.39 -3.44
C THR A 75 -10.02 -0.11 -4.26
N MET A 76 -10.34 1.06 -3.70
CA MET A 76 -10.15 2.35 -4.37
C MET A 76 -8.68 2.66 -4.62
N TYR A 77 -7.80 2.37 -3.66
CA TYR A 77 -6.36 2.52 -3.86
C TYR A 77 -5.84 1.60 -4.97
N ILE A 78 -6.23 0.32 -4.96
CA ILE A 78 -5.85 -0.63 -6.00
C ILE A 78 -6.33 -0.16 -7.37
N ALA A 79 -7.58 0.28 -7.48
CA ALA A 79 -8.14 0.79 -8.73
C ALA A 79 -7.37 2.01 -9.26
N LYS A 80 -7.02 2.94 -8.37
CA LYS A 80 -6.24 4.14 -8.73
C LYS A 80 -4.82 3.79 -9.18
N TRP A 81 -4.17 2.84 -8.52
CA TRP A 81 -2.83 2.40 -8.89
C TRP A 81 -2.79 1.67 -10.24
N LEU A 82 -3.81 0.84 -10.51
CA LEU A 82 -3.88 0.09 -11.77
C LEU A 82 -4.36 0.93 -12.96
N TYR A 83 -5.25 1.88 -12.72
CA TYR A 83 -5.94 2.65 -13.76
C TYR A 83 -5.96 4.14 -13.46
N PRO A 84 -4.80 4.80 -13.27
CA PRO A 84 -4.77 6.21 -12.88
C PRO A 84 -5.44 7.13 -13.91
N ASP A 85 -5.27 6.82 -15.20
CA ASP A 85 -5.80 7.65 -16.28
C ASP A 85 -7.32 7.49 -16.50
N LEU A 86 -7.87 6.34 -16.08
CA LEU A 86 -9.32 6.07 -16.18
C LEU A 86 -10.11 6.65 -15.00
N LEU A 87 -9.42 6.97 -13.91
CA LEU A 87 -10.02 7.42 -12.66
C LEU A 87 -9.38 8.73 -12.19
N PRO A 88 -9.34 9.78 -13.03
CA PRO A 88 -8.62 11.01 -12.71
C PRO A 88 -9.19 11.70 -11.45
N ASP A 89 -10.51 11.65 -11.26
CA ASP A 89 -11.21 12.32 -10.17
C ASP A 89 -11.28 11.47 -8.88
N LEU A 90 -10.82 10.23 -8.92
CA LEU A 90 -10.78 9.39 -7.72
C LEU A 90 -9.57 9.74 -6.86
N ASP A 91 -9.83 10.25 -5.66
CA ASP A 91 -8.84 10.50 -4.63
C ASP A 91 -9.09 9.58 -3.43
N PRO A 92 -8.38 8.44 -3.36
CA PRO A 92 -8.57 7.48 -2.27
C PRO A 92 -8.17 8.05 -0.90
N ASP A 93 -7.19 8.96 -0.85
CA ASP A 93 -6.77 9.60 0.41
C ASP A 93 -7.90 10.45 0.99
N GLU A 94 -8.59 11.21 0.15
CA GLU A 94 -9.74 12.01 0.56
C GLU A 94 -10.91 11.15 1.02
N VAL A 95 -11.21 10.06 0.31
CA VAL A 95 -12.25 9.11 0.71
C VAL A 95 -11.92 8.46 2.05
N PHE A 96 -10.68 8.05 2.25
CA PHE A 96 -10.23 7.44 3.50
C PHE A 96 -10.31 8.45 4.66
N ARG A 97 -9.84 9.67 4.44
CA ARG A 97 -9.93 10.74 5.42
C ARG A 97 -11.37 11.03 5.82
N ALA A 98 -12.28 11.19 4.85
CA ALA A 98 -13.69 11.42 5.09
C ALA A 98 -14.32 10.26 5.87
N TRP A 99 -13.98 9.01 5.52
CA TRP A 99 -14.48 7.86 6.25
C TRP A 99 -14.05 7.87 7.72
N LEU A 100 -12.80 8.20 7.99
CA LEU A 100 -12.28 8.30 9.36
C LEU A 100 -12.92 9.44 10.14
N GLU A 101 -12.96 10.64 9.57
CA GLU A 101 -13.39 11.85 10.26
C GLU A 101 -14.90 11.95 10.39
N ASP A 102 -15.63 11.74 9.29
CA ASP A 102 -17.07 11.97 9.24
C ASP A 102 -17.89 10.79 9.78
N PHE A 103 -17.41 9.56 9.59
CA PHE A 103 -18.16 8.35 9.96
C PHE A 103 -17.62 7.65 11.20
N GLN A 104 -16.32 7.68 11.43
CA GLN A 104 -15.70 7.02 12.58
C GLN A 104 -15.38 7.98 13.73
N GLY A 105 -15.41 9.28 13.49
CA GLY A 105 -15.11 10.29 14.51
C GLY A 105 -13.64 10.34 14.93
N PHE A 106 -12.74 9.88 14.08
CA PHE A 106 -11.31 9.91 14.32
C PHE A 106 -10.61 10.93 13.45
N ARG A 107 -9.44 11.39 13.88
CA ARG A 107 -8.56 12.18 13.02
C ARG A 107 -8.00 11.33 11.91
N ASN A 108 -7.55 11.97 10.83
CA ASN A 108 -6.85 11.27 9.76
C ASN A 108 -5.65 10.48 10.32
N ILE A 109 -5.54 9.23 9.90
CA ILE A 109 -4.46 8.30 10.30
C ILE A 109 -3.71 7.91 9.03
N PRO A 110 -2.66 8.66 8.64
CA PRO A 110 -1.84 8.30 7.49
C PRO A 110 -0.95 7.08 7.78
N GLY A 111 -0.37 6.51 6.75
CA GLY A 111 0.64 5.45 6.90
C GLY A 111 0.14 4.03 6.62
N HIS A 112 -1.05 3.88 6.03
CA HIS A 112 -1.59 2.59 5.61
C HIS A 112 -1.30 2.26 4.15
N PHE A 113 -1.00 3.25 3.32
CA PHE A 113 -0.80 3.10 1.88
C PHE A 113 0.42 3.88 1.43
N TYR A 114 1.29 3.25 0.65
CA TYR A 114 2.47 3.88 0.07
C TYR A 114 2.74 3.40 -1.34
N THR A 115 3.28 4.28 -2.16
CA THR A 115 3.93 3.93 -3.43
C THR A 115 5.43 3.75 -3.22
N ALA A 116 6.11 3.04 -4.12
CA ALA A 116 7.57 2.93 -4.08
C ALA A 116 8.24 4.31 -4.15
N GLY A 117 7.68 5.24 -4.94
CA GLY A 117 8.19 6.61 -5.06
C GLY A 117 8.16 7.36 -3.73
N GLU A 118 7.07 7.25 -2.97
CA GLU A 118 6.95 7.89 -1.64
C GLU A 118 7.90 7.28 -0.61
N LEU A 119 8.23 6.00 -0.75
CA LEU A 119 9.17 5.31 0.15
C LEU A 119 10.63 5.61 -0.19
N ALA A 120 10.93 5.95 -1.43
CA ALA A 120 12.28 6.25 -1.91
C ALA A 120 12.73 7.68 -1.57
N SER A 121 11.80 8.54 -1.21
CA SER A 121 12.09 9.95 -0.88
C SER A 121 12.33 10.20 0.60
#